data_4010250b24fc4c2d6abf1845cd0e35a4
#
_entry.id   4010250b24fc4c2d6abf1845cd0e35a4
#
_cell.length_a   1.000
_cell.length_b   1.000
_cell.length_c   1.000
_cell.angle_alpha   90.00
_cell.angle_beta   90.00
_cell.angle_gamma   90.00
#
_symmetry.space_group_name_H-M   'P 1'
#
loop_
_entity.id
_entity.type
_entity.pdbx_description
1 polymer ?
#
loop_
_entity_poly.entity_id
_entity_poly.type
_entity_poly.pdbx_seq_one_letter_code
_entity_poly.pdbx_strand_id
1 'polypeptide(L)' 'MHMHWACAMGHTVHADSEEELVKKAQEHMSKDHGMQVSREEILKAAKPGGH' A
#
# COMPACT_ATOMS: atom_id res chain seq x y z
N MET A 1 -13.08 -4.09 -6.06
CA MET A 1 -13.10 -3.18 -4.94
C MET A 1 -11.88 -2.29 -4.95
N HIS A 2 -12.10 -1.03 -4.80
CA HIS A 2 -10.98 -0.10 -4.81
C HIS A 2 -10.38 0.05 -3.43
N MET A 3 -9.05 0.00 -3.35
CA MET A 3 -8.35 0.16 -2.09
C MET A 3 -7.22 1.16 -2.27
N HIS A 4 -6.88 1.84 -1.20
CA HIS A 4 -5.75 2.75 -1.25
C HIS A 4 -4.96 2.68 0.05
N TRP A 5 -3.69 2.98 -0.06
CA TRP A 5 -2.76 2.94 1.06
C TRP A 5 -1.85 4.16 0.96
N ALA A 6 -1.72 4.86 2.05
CA ALA A 6 -0.90 6.07 2.07
C ALA A 6 0.40 5.80 2.81
N CYS A 7 1.48 6.14 2.16
CA CYS A 7 2.78 5.98 2.80
C CYS A 7 3.07 7.21 3.66
N ALA A 8 4.02 7.05 4.57
CA ALA A 8 4.32 8.11 5.54
C ALA A 8 4.84 9.37 4.89
N MET A 9 5.31 9.27 3.68
CA MET A 9 5.84 10.43 2.97
C MET A 9 4.78 11.16 2.15
N GLY A 10 3.55 10.76 2.27
CA GLY A 10 2.48 11.45 1.57
C GLY A 10 2.11 10.86 0.22
N HIS A 11 2.74 9.79 -0.16
CA HIS A 11 2.40 9.11 -1.40
C HIS A 11 1.20 8.19 -1.20
N THR A 12 0.36 8.09 -2.21
CA THR A 12 -0.80 7.23 -2.12
C THR A 12 -0.73 6.17 -3.21
N VAL A 13 -0.96 4.93 -2.82
CA VAL A 13 -0.96 3.80 -3.74
C VAL A 13 -2.39 3.29 -3.87
N HIS A 14 -2.85 3.15 -5.10
CA HIS A 14 -4.20 2.67 -5.37
C HIS A 14 -4.16 1.32 -6.07
N ALA A 15 -5.11 0.48 -5.74
CA ALA A 15 -5.20 -0.83 -6.37
C ALA A 15 -6.64 -1.33 -6.32
N ASP A 16 -6.95 -2.28 -7.18
CA ASP A 16 -8.29 -2.84 -7.24
C ASP A 16 -8.46 -4.06 -6.35
N SER A 17 -7.37 -4.59 -5.82
CA SER A 17 -7.43 -5.76 -4.95
C SER A 17 -6.37 -5.65 -3.87
N GLU A 18 -6.56 -6.46 -2.82
CA GLU A 18 -5.62 -6.47 -1.71
C GLU A 18 -4.23 -6.91 -2.15
N GLU A 19 -4.19 -7.96 -2.95
CA GLU A 19 -2.90 -8.49 -3.39
C GLU A 19 -2.14 -7.47 -4.20
N GLU A 20 -2.84 -6.80 -5.08
CA GLU A 20 -2.22 -5.79 -5.90
C GLU A 20 -1.72 -4.63 -5.05
N LEU A 21 -2.53 -4.23 -4.09
CA LEU A 21 -2.15 -3.14 -3.20
C LEU A 21 -0.90 -3.48 -2.41
N VAL A 22 -0.86 -4.68 -1.85
CA VAL A 22 0.30 -5.12 -1.07
C VAL A 22 1.54 -5.13 -1.94
N LYS A 23 1.41 -5.65 -3.14
CA LYS A 23 2.53 -5.73 -4.06
C LYS A 23 3.07 -4.34 -4.39
N LYS A 24 2.19 -3.43 -4.72
CA LYS A 24 2.59 -2.08 -5.08
C LYS A 24 3.19 -1.35 -3.90
N ALA A 25 2.58 -1.50 -2.73
CA ALA A 25 3.08 -0.84 -1.53
C ALA A 25 4.45 -1.37 -1.13
N GLN A 26 4.63 -2.69 -1.21
CA GLN A 26 5.92 -3.28 -0.89
C GLN A 26 7.00 -2.80 -1.85
N GLU A 27 6.66 -2.73 -3.11
CA GLU A 27 7.60 -2.24 -4.12
C GLU A 27 7.97 -0.79 -3.86
N HIS A 28 6.99 0.01 -3.53
CA HIS A 28 7.22 1.41 -3.24
C HIS A 28 8.16 1.58 -2.04
N MET A 29 7.88 0.87 -0.97
CA MET A 29 8.70 0.98 0.23
C MET A 29 10.11 0.47 -0.01
N SER A 30 10.24 -0.57 -0.79
CA SER A 30 11.56 -1.12 -1.07
C SER A 30 12.39 -0.18 -1.93
N LYS A 31 11.77 0.39 -2.94
CA LYS A 31 12.50 1.24 -3.88
C LYS A 31 12.77 2.64 -3.33
N ASP A 32 11.75 3.25 -2.77
CA ASP A 32 11.86 4.64 -2.37
C ASP A 32 12.42 4.81 -0.97
N HIS A 33 12.20 3.85 -0.09
CA HIS A 33 12.60 3.98 1.30
C HIS A 33 13.56 2.90 1.76
N GLY A 34 13.85 1.93 0.90
CA GLY A 34 14.75 0.85 1.27
C GLY A 34 14.28 0.04 2.44
N MET A 35 12.98 -0.05 2.64
CA MET A 35 12.39 -0.76 3.76
C MET A 35 11.50 -1.88 3.27
N GLN A 36 11.36 -2.88 4.12
CA GLN A 36 10.43 -3.97 3.85
C GLN A 36 9.28 -3.89 4.84
N VAL A 37 8.08 -3.86 4.32
CA VAL A 37 6.89 -3.89 5.16
C VAL A 37 6.12 -5.16 4.89
N SER A 38 5.53 -5.70 5.93
CA SER A 38 4.78 -6.94 5.80
C SER A 38 3.41 -6.67 5.21
N ARG A 39 2.83 -7.74 4.68
CA ARG A 39 1.50 -7.65 4.15
C ARG A 39 0.50 -7.16 5.19
N GLU A 40 0.64 -7.65 6.41
CA GLU A 40 -0.24 -7.26 7.49
C GLU A 40 -0.17 -5.77 7.77
N GLU A 41 1.01 -5.24 7.75
CA GLU A 41 1.17 -3.81 8.01
C GLU A 41 0.52 -2.96 6.94
N ILE A 42 0.66 -3.38 5.69
CA ILE A 42 0.06 -2.66 4.59
C ILE A 42 -1.45 -2.71 4.68
N LEU A 43 -2.00 -3.90 4.92
CA LEU A 43 -3.44 -4.05 5.00
C LEU A 43 -4.03 -3.33 6.21
N LYS A 44 -3.25 -3.22 7.27
CA LYS A 44 -3.69 -2.51 8.45
C LYS A 44 -3.85 -1.01 8.16
N ALA A 45 -2.95 -0.48 7.36
CA ALA A 45 -2.98 0.93 7.00
C ALA A 45 -3.86 1.21 5.80
N ALA A 46 -4.16 0.20 5.02
CA ALA A 46 -4.98 0.38 3.82
C ALA A 46 -6.42 0.65 4.18
N LYS A 47 -7.07 1.44 3.36
CA LYS A 47 -8.48 1.76 3.55
C LYS A 47 -9.29 1.27 2.36
N PRO A 48 -10.35 0.52 2.62
CA PRO A 48 -11.19 0.05 1.52
C PRO A 48 -12.10 1.14 1.03
N GLY A 49 -12.50 1.01 -0.13
CA GLY A 49 -13.50 1.84 -0.59
C GLY A 49 -13.16 3.09 -1.12
N GLY A 50 -13.31 3.60 -1.54
CA GLY A 50 -13.27 4.60 -1.89
C GLY A 50 -13.19 5.65 -2.26
N HIS A 51 -13.09 5.99 -2.33
CA HIS A 51 -12.81 7.14 -2.69
C HIS A 51 -13.39 7.94 -2.26
#